data_cc1f86a80062ddbae8045681135a5bc2
#
_entry.id   cc1f86a80062ddbae8045681135a5bc2
#
_cell.length_a   1.000
_cell.length_b   1.000
_cell.length_c   1.000
_cell.angle_alpha   90.00
_cell.angle_beta   90.00
_cell.angle_gamma   90.00
#
_symmetry.space_group_name_H-M   'P 1'
#
loop_
_entity.id
_entity.type
_entity.pdbx_description
1 polymer ?
#
loop_
_entity_poly.entity_id
_entity_poly.type
_entity_poly.pdbx_seq_one_letter_code
_entity_poly.pdbx_strand_id
1 'polypeptide(L)'
;MAKSNYYGLILAGGRGTRFWPRSRKHSAKQVLNIGVGETTLIQETVNRLAPIIPPERIWILTNEFVRDEIVRQLPNVPARQIIAEPAQRNTAPAIGLAAHILESVDPDAIFGVFPSDHIIGNPKRFLSLVRAAFRAAEKDQIAVLGVAPRWPETGYGYIEFPKGTTEGKLETVPVKKFREKPELKEAKKFVRAGHFYWNAGMFFWRAATILDGLRLHLPKTATLLSSLPPFGHKDFAARVAKVFPLCENISIDYAVLQRADNVVGVACDDFGWNDVGSWHAVYELLPRDSNRNASRSELLSRKSSGNYVDCGNKIVALLGVKDLIIVDTPDAILVADRGRAQQVGDIVKLLEEQRRHELI
;
A
#
# COMPACT_ATOMS: atom_id res chain seq x y z
N MET A 1 -28.55 -13.94 -6.07
CA MET A 1 -27.10 -14.06 -5.93
C MET A 1 -26.81 -14.13 -4.43
N ALA A 2 -26.08 -15.14 -3.96
CA ALA A 2 -25.66 -15.21 -2.57
C ALA A 2 -24.84 -13.93 -2.26
N LYS A 3 -25.11 -13.27 -1.12
CA LYS A 3 -24.30 -12.14 -0.66
C LYS A 3 -22.88 -12.65 -0.48
N SER A 4 -21.92 -12.18 -1.27
CA SER A 4 -20.52 -12.53 -1.05
C SER A 4 -20.08 -11.97 0.30
N ASN A 5 -19.41 -12.79 1.13
CA ASN A 5 -18.86 -12.36 2.42
C ASN A 5 -17.48 -11.71 2.26
N TYR A 6 -17.30 -10.92 1.19
CA TYR A 6 -16.03 -10.24 0.92
C TYR A 6 -15.97 -8.91 1.65
N TYR A 7 -14.84 -8.72 2.32
CA TYR A 7 -14.46 -7.48 3.01
C TYR A 7 -13.16 -6.93 2.42
N GLY A 8 -12.97 -5.62 2.56
CA GLY A 8 -11.72 -4.96 2.21
C GLY A 8 -11.06 -4.39 3.46
N LEU A 9 -9.81 -4.74 3.68
CA LEU A 9 -8.95 -4.10 4.67
C LEU A 9 -7.98 -3.18 3.93
N ILE A 10 -8.06 -1.88 4.17
CA ILE A 10 -7.13 -0.90 3.62
C ILE A 10 -6.11 -0.55 4.70
N LEU A 11 -4.83 -0.77 4.40
CA LEU A 11 -3.73 -0.39 5.29
C LEU A 11 -3.26 1.03 4.95
N ALA A 12 -3.45 1.95 5.89
CA ALA A 12 -3.21 3.38 5.72
C ALA A 12 -2.33 3.98 6.85
N GLY A 13 -1.45 3.17 7.46
CA GLY A 13 -0.60 3.58 8.59
C GLY A 13 0.73 4.24 8.22
N GLY A 14 1.10 4.28 6.93
CA GLY A 14 2.37 4.81 6.46
C GLY A 14 2.49 6.33 6.61
N ARG A 15 3.70 6.85 6.96
CA ARG A 15 3.98 8.29 7.08
C ARG A 15 4.19 8.96 5.72
N GLY A 16 4.63 8.22 4.70
CA GLY A 16 4.87 8.75 3.34
C GLY A 16 6.00 9.77 3.26
N THR A 17 7.04 9.68 4.09
CA THR A 17 8.12 10.70 4.24
C THR A 17 8.85 11.03 2.94
N ARG A 18 8.86 10.11 1.97
CA ARG A 18 9.45 10.36 0.64
C ARG A 18 8.66 11.36 -0.22
N PHE A 19 7.46 11.76 0.24
CA PHE A 19 6.62 12.78 -0.41
C PHE A 19 6.69 14.15 0.30
N TRP A 20 7.66 14.32 1.21
CA TRP A 20 7.96 15.66 1.70
C TRP A 20 8.30 16.61 0.53
N PRO A 21 7.86 17.86 0.53
CA PRO A 21 7.16 18.60 1.57
C PRO A 21 5.62 18.50 1.55
N ARG A 22 5.00 17.75 0.64
CA ARG A 22 3.54 17.54 0.62
C ARG A 22 3.06 16.64 1.75
N SER A 23 3.80 15.56 2.06
CA SER A 23 3.45 14.71 3.20
C SER A 23 3.92 15.31 4.52
N ARG A 24 3.07 15.23 5.52
CA ARG A 24 3.29 15.68 6.89
C ARG A 24 2.68 14.64 7.85
N LYS A 25 2.95 14.78 9.15
CA LYS A 25 2.41 13.91 10.20
C LYS A 25 0.88 13.81 10.15
N HIS A 26 0.20 14.94 9.92
CA HIS A 26 -1.26 15.02 9.82
C HIS A 26 -1.78 14.98 8.37
N SER A 27 -0.91 14.87 7.39
CA SER A 27 -1.25 14.82 5.96
C SER A 27 -0.34 13.83 5.25
N ALA A 28 -0.45 12.55 5.63
CA ALA A 28 0.36 11.48 5.07
C ALA A 28 -0.03 11.19 3.60
N LYS A 29 0.85 10.53 2.84
CA LYS A 29 0.73 10.30 1.40
C LYS A 29 -0.67 9.84 0.96
N GLN A 30 -1.29 8.91 1.69
CA GLN A 30 -2.57 8.30 1.33
C GLN A 30 -3.75 9.28 1.32
N VAL A 31 -3.69 10.37 2.09
CA VAL A 31 -4.73 11.41 2.13
C VAL A 31 -4.43 12.59 1.21
N LEU A 32 -3.38 12.48 0.37
CA LEU A 32 -3.00 13.49 -0.59
C LEU A 32 -3.53 13.16 -2.00
N ASN A 33 -3.88 14.21 -2.74
CA ASN A 33 -3.94 14.15 -4.19
C ASN A 33 -2.54 14.46 -4.73
N ILE A 34 -1.86 13.44 -5.25
CA ILE A 34 -0.52 13.57 -5.83
C ILE A 34 -0.55 13.93 -7.33
N GLY A 35 -1.74 14.21 -7.89
CA GLY A 35 -1.91 14.69 -9.26
C GLY A 35 -1.98 13.62 -10.33
N VAL A 36 -2.10 12.36 -9.98
CA VAL A 36 -2.27 11.25 -10.93
C VAL A 36 -3.74 10.86 -11.12
N GLY A 37 -4.63 11.29 -10.20
CA GLY A 37 -6.08 11.12 -10.24
C GLY A 37 -6.79 12.42 -9.86
N GLU A 38 -8.12 12.37 -9.79
CA GLU A 38 -8.95 13.53 -9.42
C GLU A 38 -9.09 13.67 -7.89
N THR A 39 -8.94 12.58 -7.16
CA THR A 39 -9.15 12.49 -5.71
C THR A 39 -7.88 12.06 -4.98
N THR A 40 -7.96 11.88 -3.67
CA THR A 40 -6.84 11.38 -2.87
C THR A 40 -6.61 9.88 -3.09
N LEU A 41 -5.42 9.38 -2.80
CA LEU A 41 -5.07 7.97 -3.04
C LEU A 41 -5.98 7.00 -2.30
N ILE A 42 -6.39 7.35 -1.07
CA ILE A 42 -7.30 6.49 -0.30
C ILE A 42 -8.72 6.50 -0.88
N GLN A 43 -9.20 7.66 -1.37
CA GLN A 43 -10.49 7.75 -2.07
C GLN A 43 -10.47 6.92 -3.35
N GLU A 44 -9.41 7.03 -4.17
CA GLU A 44 -9.21 6.20 -5.37
C GLU A 44 -9.24 4.70 -5.02
N THR A 45 -8.63 4.31 -3.90
CA THR A 45 -8.59 2.90 -3.48
C THR A 45 -9.98 2.39 -3.09
N VAL A 46 -10.75 3.15 -2.30
CA VAL A 46 -12.12 2.78 -1.91
C VAL A 46 -13.04 2.74 -3.14
N ASN A 47 -13.01 3.78 -3.98
CA ASN A 47 -13.85 3.88 -5.18
C ASN A 47 -13.59 2.72 -6.16
N ARG A 48 -12.33 2.33 -6.32
CA ARG A 48 -11.91 1.21 -7.16
C ARG A 48 -12.47 -0.13 -6.69
N LEU A 49 -12.58 -0.33 -5.38
CA LEU A 49 -13.08 -1.57 -4.78
C LEU A 49 -14.61 -1.65 -4.74
N ALA A 50 -15.32 -0.54 -4.78
CA ALA A 50 -16.78 -0.44 -4.63
C ALA A 50 -17.59 -1.41 -5.51
N PRO A 51 -17.19 -1.76 -6.76
CA PRO A 51 -17.95 -2.74 -7.57
C PRO A 51 -17.89 -4.19 -7.04
N ILE A 52 -17.02 -4.50 -6.09
CA ILE A 52 -16.88 -5.84 -5.48
C ILE A 52 -17.17 -5.77 -3.98
N ILE A 53 -16.71 -4.74 -3.30
CA ILE A 53 -16.75 -4.56 -1.85
C ILE A 53 -17.42 -3.22 -1.56
N PRO A 54 -18.67 -3.20 -1.11
CA PRO A 54 -19.37 -1.95 -0.80
C PRO A 54 -18.73 -1.25 0.42
N PRO A 55 -18.91 0.07 0.56
CA PRO A 55 -18.28 0.85 1.63
C PRO A 55 -18.54 0.32 3.05
N GLU A 56 -19.71 -0.28 3.29
CA GLU A 56 -20.10 -0.88 4.58
C GLU A 56 -19.28 -2.14 4.94
N ARG A 57 -18.49 -2.65 4.01
CA ARG A 57 -17.58 -3.78 4.20
C ARG A 57 -16.10 -3.40 4.03
N ILE A 58 -15.81 -2.10 3.93
CA ILE A 58 -14.44 -1.58 3.94
C ILE A 58 -14.04 -1.26 5.37
N TRP A 59 -12.90 -1.81 5.79
CA TRP A 59 -12.22 -1.50 7.04
C TRP A 59 -10.90 -0.84 6.75
N ILE A 60 -10.51 0.12 7.59
CA ILE A 60 -9.28 0.89 7.39
C ILE A 60 -8.50 0.88 8.70
N LEU A 61 -7.25 0.43 8.64
CA LEU A 61 -6.30 0.58 9.72
C LEU A 61 -5.33 1.70 9.38
N THR A 62 -5.22 2.65 10.29
CA THR A 62 -4.41 3.86 10.13
C THR A 62 -3.74 4.24 11.45
N ASN A 63 -3.11 5.39 11.52
CA ASN A 63 -2.60 5.97 12.77
C ASN A 63 -3.53 7.09 13.27
N GLU A 64 -3.36 7.51 14.51
CA GLU A 64 -4.18 8.54 15.15
C GLU A 64 -4.14 9.90 14.45
N PHE A 65 -3.01 10.24 13.80
CA PHE A 65 -2.79 11.58 13.23
C PHE A 65 -3.58 11.83 11.94
N VAL A 66 -3.90 10.79 11.19
CA VAL A 66 -4.62 10.93 9.91
C VAL A 66 -6.02 10.30 9.94
N ARG A 67 -6.43 9.68 11.04
CA ARG A 67 -7.73 9.01 11.17
C ARG A 67 -8.90 9.95 10.86
N ASP A 68 -8.93 11.10 11.48
CA ASP A 68 -10.06 12.04 11.32
C ASP A 68 -10.13 12.62 9.91
N GLU A 69 -8.98 12.84 9.28
CA GLU A 69 -8.89 13.22 7.88
C GLU A 69 -9.45 12.12 6.96
N ILE A 70 -9.13 10.85 7.22
CA ILE A 70 -9.69 9.72 6.48
C ILE A 70 -11.21 9.63 6.66
N VAL A 71 -11.72 9.82 7.88
CA VAL A 71 -13.17 9.86 8.14
C VAL A 71 -13.83 10.98 7.32
N ARG A 72 -13.22 12.16 7.26
CA ARG A 72 -13.73 13.29 6.48
C ARG A 72 -13.72 13.02 4.97
N GLN A 73 -12.68 12.36 4.46
CA GLN A 73 -12.53 12.05 3.04
C GLN A 73 -13.42 10.90 2.57
N LEU A 74 -13.84 10.01 3.47
CA LEU A 74 -14.60 8.79 3.16
C LEU A 74 -15.94 8.74 3.90
N PRO A 75 -16.86 9.68 3.65
CA PRO A 75 -18.14 9.77 4.39
C PRO A 75 -19.05 8.55 4.20
N ASN A 76 -18.84 7.76 3.14
CA ASN A 76 -19.60 6.54 2.87
C ASN A 76 -19.06 5.29 3.61
N VAL A 77 -17.84 5.35 4.18
CA VAL A 77 -17.30 4.29 5.01
C VAL A 77 -17.69 4.58 6.47
N PRO A 78 -18.31 3.63 7.18
CA PRO A 78 -18.69 3.86 8.58
C PRO A 78 -17.48 4.25 9.44
N ALA A 79 -17.55 5.38 10.14
CA ALA A 79 -16.42 5.91 10.93
C ALA A 79 -15.87 4.91 11.99
N ARG A 80 -16.74 3.99 12.49
CA ARG A 80 -16.33 2.90 13.40
C ARG A 80 -15.42 1.85 12.76
N GLN A 81 -15.38 1.77 11.42
CA GLN A 81 -14.53 0.87 10.65
C GLN A 81 -13.18 1.50 10.29
N ILE A 82 -12.96 2.77 10.66
CA ILE A 82 -11.69 3.48 10.50
C ILE A 82 -11.01 3.51 11.86
N ILE A 83 -10.08 2.58 12.05
CA ILE A 83 -9.45 2.28 13.34
C ILE A 83 -8.04 2.84 13.38
N ALA A 84 -7.72 3.64 14.38
CA ALA A 84 -6.37 4.07 14.65
C ALA A 84 -5.60 2.99 15.43
N GLU A 85 -4.46 2.58 14.91
CA GLU A 85 -3.50 1.71 15.59
C GLU A 85 -2.81 2.52 16.69
N PRO A 86 -2.81 2.03 17.95
CA PRO A 86 -2.22 2.76 19.07
C PRO A 86 -0.67 2.77 19.05
N ALA A 87 -0.06 1.97 18.17
CA ALA A 87 1.39 1.93 17.95
C ALA A 87 1.70 1.38 16.56
N GLN A 88 2.83 1.76 15.96
CA GLN A 88 3.31 1.16 14.73
C GLN A 88 3.94 -0.22 15.03
N ARG A 89 3.32 -1.30 14.55
CA ARG A 89 3.77 -2.69 14.73
C ARG A 89 3.89 -3.47 13.41
N ASN A 90 3.96 -2.75 12.29
CA ASN A 90 4.02 -3.35 10.96
C ASN A 90 2.75 -4.13 10.60
N THR A 91 2.75 -4.85 9.47
CA THR A 91 1.51 -5.36 8.86
C THR A 91 0.97 -6.65 9.50
N ALA A 92 1.79 -7.48 10.15
CA ALA A 92 1.28 -8.72 10.75
C ALA A 92 0.31 -8.46 11.93
N PRO A 93 0.63 -7.64 12.93
CA PRO A 93 -0.33 -7.29 13.98
C PRO A 93 -1.54 -6.51 13.47
N ALA A 94 -1.36 -5.61 12.50
CA ALA A 94 -2.45 -4.86 11.88
C ALA A 94 -3.48 -5.81 11.22
N ILE A 95 -3.00 -6.73 10.40
CA ILE A 95 -3.83 -7.74 9.73
C ILE A 95 -4.48 -8.68 10.77
N GLY A 96 -3.73 -9.09 11.79
CA GLY A 96 -4.25 -9.92 12.87
C GLY A 96 -5.38 -9.24 13.66
N LEU A 97 -5.24 -7.94 13.96
CA LEU A 97 -6.30 -7.15 14.60
C LEU A 97 -7.54 -7.09 13.70
N ALA A 98 -7.36 -6.80 12.41
CA ALA A 98 -8.47 -6.77 11.46
C ALA A 98 -9.15 -8.14 11.32
N ALA A 99 -8.38 -9.22 11.26
CA ALA A 99 -8.93 -10.57 11.20
C ALA A 99 -9.74 -10.92 12.44
N HIS A 100 -9.26 -10.57 13.66
CA HIS A 100 -10.01 -10.74 14.90
C HIS A 100 -11.32 -9.94 14.90
N ILE A 101 -11.28 -8.69 14.42
CA ILE A 101 -12.48 -7.85 14.28
C ILE A 101 -13.47 -8.51 13.32
N LEU A 102 -13.01 -8.86 12.12
CA LEU A 102 -13.86 -9.43 11.08
C LEU A 102 -14.46 -10.76 11.51
N GLU A 103 -13.70 -11.66 12.11
CA GLU A 103 -14.20 -12.94 12.64
C GLU A 103 -15.29 -12.73 13.70
N SER A 104 -15.17 -11.69 14.54
CA SER A 104 -16.20 -11.36 15.54
C SER A 104 -17.48 -10.77 14.94
N VAL A 105 -17.41 -10.16 13.75
CA VAL A 105 -18.56 -9.55 13.04
C VAL A 105 -19.22 -10.55 12.10
N ASP A 106 -18.41 -11.37 11.43
CA ASP A 106 -18.83 -12.39 10.46
C ASP A 106 -17.81 -13.55 10.50
N PRO A 107 -18.17 -14.68 11.15
CA PRO A 107 -17.26 -15.84 11.25
C PRO A 107 -16.80 -16.40 9.91
N ASP A 108 -17.58 -16.19 8.85
CA ASP A 108 -17.25 -16.63 7.48
C ASP A 108 -16.54 -15.55 6.65
N ALA A 109 -16.09 -14.46 7.29
CA ALA A 109 -15.48 -13.33 6.60
C ALA A 109 -14.28 -13.75 5.74
N ILE A 110 -14.31 -13.36 4.48
CA ILE A 110 -13.19 -13.43 3.55
C ILE A 110 -12.78 -12.00 3.24
N PHE A 111 -11.51 -11.65 3.43
CA PHE A 111 -11.09 -10.29 3.18
C PHE A 111 -9.84 -10.17 2.32
N GLY A 112 -9.83 -9.11 1.52
CA GLY A 112 -8.66 -8.66 0.78
C GLY A 112 -7.96 -7.54 1.54
N VAL A 113 -6.63 -7.59 1.61
CA VAL A 113 -5.78 -6.52 2.15
C VAL A 113 -5.28 -5.67 0.98
N PHE A 114 -5.44 -4.36 1.10
CA PHE A 114 -5.06 -3.41 0.04
C PHE A 114 -4.24 -2.25 0.63
N PRO A 115 -3.09 -1.91 0.04
CA PRO A 115 -2.43 -0.66 0.33
C PRO A 115 -3.30 0.54 -0.05
N SER A 116 -3.30 1.57 0.77
CA SER A 116 -4.12 2.78 0.58
C SER A 116 -3.60 3.74 -0.49
N ASP A 117 -2.39 3.49 -1.02
CA ASP A 117 -1.59 4.48 -1.72
C ASP A 117 -1.04 4.00 -3.07
N HIS A 118 -1.57 2.90 -3.60
CA HIS A 118 -1.22 2.37 -4.91
C HIS A 118 -2.12 2.92 -6.03
N ILE A 119 -1.53 3.13 -7.19
CA ILE A 119 -2.24 3.51 -8.42
C ILE A 119 -2.47 2.29 -9.28
N ILE A 120 -3.64 2.25 -9.92
CA ILE A 120 -4.07 1.19 -10.83
C ILE A 120 -4.59 1.85 -12.12
N GLY A 121 -3.87 1.67 -13.22
CA GLY A 121 -4.22 2.27 -14.51
C GLY A 121 -5.41 1.59 -15.22
N ASN A 122 -5.65 0.30 -14.95
CA ASN A 122 -6.78 -0.45 -15.51
C ASN A 122 -7.64 -1.07 -14.40
N PRO A 123 -8.59 -0.30 -13.83
CA PRO A 123 -9.45 -0.77 -12.73
C PRO A 123 -10.31 -2.00 -13.09
N LYS A 124 -10.79 -2.10 -14.33
CA LYS A 124 -11.62 -3.25 -14.76
C LYS A 124 -10.81 -4.54 -14.74
N ARG A 125 -9.57 -4.49 -15.26
CA ARG A 125 -8.67 -5.64 -15.23
C ARG A 125 -8.30 -6.01 -13.81
N PHE A 126 -7.94 -5.04 -12.99
CA PHE A 126 -7.66 -5.22 -11.56
C PHE A 126 -8.80 -5.95 -10.83
N LEU A 127 -10.04 -5.51 -11.00
CA LEU A 127 -11.19 -6.16 -10.37
C LEU A 127 -11.38 -7.63 -10.80
N SER A 128 -11.01 -7.98 -12.03
CA SER A 128 -11.03 -9.37 -12.48
C SER A 128 -9.99 -10.23 -11.76
N LEU A 129 -8.77 -9.68 -11.55
CA LEU A 129 -7.69 -10.33 -10.79
C LEU A 129 -8.06 -10.49 -9.31
N VAL A 130 -8.64 -9.44 -8.71
CA VAL A 130 -9.15 -9.46 -7.32
C VAL A 130 -10.21 -10.55 -7.13
N ARG A 131 -11.17 -10.69 -8.07
CA ARG A 131 -12.16 -11.78 -8.01
C ARG A 131 -11.52 -13.16 -8.10
N ALA A 132 -10.46 -13.32 -8.90
CA ALA A 132 -9.73 -14.60 -8.98
C ALA A 132 -9.06 -14.93 -7.64
N ALA A 133 -8.44 -13.96 -6.99
CA ALA A 133 -7.81 -14.12 -5.68
C ALA A 133 -8.85 -14.44 -4.57
N PHE A 134 -10.01 -13.79 -4.57
CA PHE A 134 -11.09 -14.12 -3.63
C PHE A 134 -11.60 -15.56 -3.80
N ARG A 135 -11.73 -16.06 -5.05
CA ARG A 135 -12.12 -17.45 -5.28
C ARG A 135 -11.13 -18.48 -4.72
N ALA A 136 -9.85 -18.14 -4.63
CA ALA A 136 -8.87 -19.00 -3.96
C ALA A 136 -9.02 -18.92 -2.42
N ALA A 137 -9.26 -17.72 -1.89
CA ALA A 137 -9.52 -17.52 -0.46
C ALA A 137 -10.78 -18.27 0.04
N GLU A 138 -11.80 -18.46 -0.82
CA GLU A 138 -12.97 -19.30 -0.53
C GLU A 138 -12.59 -20.75 -0.25
N LYS A 139 -11.43 -21.20 -0.76
CA LYS A 139 -10.89 -22.57 -0.59
C LYS A 139 -9.82 -22.64 0.51
N ASP A 140 -9.87 -21.75 1.46
CA ASP A 140 -8.93 -21.65 2.60
C ASP A 140 -7.46 -21.44 2.20
N GLN A 141 -7.21 -20.96 0.97
CA GLN A 141 -5.88 -20.60 0.49
C GLN A 141 -5.54 -19.14 0.85
N ILE A 142 -4.26 -18.88 1.02
CA ILE A 142 -3.70 -17.54 1.05
C ILE A 142 -3.39 -17.12 -0.38
N ALA A 143 -4.14 -16.18 -0.95
CA ALA A 143 -3.92 -15.73 -2.31
C ALA A 143 -3.18 -14.39 -2.36
N VAL A 144 -2.26 -14.23 -3.33
CA VAL A 144 -1.47 -13.02 -3.54
C VAL A 144 -1.53 -12.59 -5.01
N LEU A 145 -1.34 -11.29 -5.29
CA LEU A 145 -1.21 -10.79 -6.66
C LEU A 145 0.27 -10.63 -7.00
N GLY A 146 0.73 -11.32 -8.04
CA GLY A 146 2.08 -11.21 -8.58
C GLY A 146 2.08 -10.36 -9.85
N VAL A 147 2.82 -9.24 -9.85
CA VAL A 147 2.96 -8.32 -10.99
C VAL A 147 4.23 -8.61 -11.76
N ALA A 148 4.15 -8.72 -13.08
CA ALA A 148 5.31 -8.96 -13.93
C ALA A 148 6.37 -7.85 -13.76
N PRO A 149 7.63 -8.19 -13.41
CA PRO A 149 8.66 -7.21 -13.16
C PRO A 149 9.16 -6.58 -14.46
N ARG A 150 9.18 -5.25 -14.52
CA ARG A 150 9.69 -4.49 -15.67
C ARG A 150 11.16 -4.09 -15.52
N TRP A 151 11.67 -4.08 -14.28
CA TRP A 151 13.07 -3.81 -13.91
C TRP A 151 13.44 -4.53 -12.62
N PRO A 152 14.73 -4.64 -12.26
CA PRO A 152 15.16 -5.31 -11.04
C PRO A 152 15.00 -4.40 -9.82
N GLU A 153 13.75 -4.22 -9.36
CA GLU A 153 13.41 -3.43 -8.18
C GLU A 153 13.90 -4.12 -6.91
N THR A 154 14.54 -3.38 -6.01
CA THR A 154 15.05 -3.90 -4.73
C THR A 154 14.15 -3.53 -3.54
N GLY A 155 13.22 -2.61 -3.75
CA GLY A 155 12.25 -2.17 -2.75
C GLY A 155 11.03 -3.07 -2.60
N TYR A 156 10.85 -4.06 -3.51
CA TYR A 156 9.70 -4.95 -3.53
C TYR A 156 10.05 -6.37 -3.13
N GLY A 157 9.04 -7.10 -2.63
CA GLY A 157 9.07 -8.55 -2.53
C GLY A 157 8.91 -9.21 -3.92
N TYR A 158 9.45 -10.40 -4.06
CA TYR A 158 9.32 -11.25 -5.25
C TYR A 158 8.67 -12.58 -4.91
N ILE A 159 7.78 -13.01 -5.79
CA ILE A 159 7.05 -14.28 -5.73
C ILE A 159 7.57 -15.18 -6.83
N GLU A 160 8.03 -16.39 -6.49
CA GLU A 160 8.43 -17.40 -7.47
C GLU A 160 7.24 -18.28 -7.81
N PHE A 161 6.80 -18.24 -9.07
CA PHE A 161 5.82 -19.16 -9.62
C PHE A 161 6.48 -20.37 -10.31
N PRO A 162 5.73 -21.45 -10.61
CA PRO A 162 6.22 -22.54 -11.44
C PRO A 162 6.69 -22.02 -12.81
N LYS A 163 7.77 -22.62 -13.35
CA LYS A 163 8.21 -22.31 -14.72
C LYS A 163 7.08 -22.59 -15.72
N GLY A 164 6.90 -21.71 -16.70
CA GLY A 164 5.82 -21.82 -17.69
C GLY A 164 4.48 -21.24 -17.21
N THR A 165 4.42 -20.60 -16.03
CA THR A 165 3.24 -19.84 -15.62
C THR A 165 2.92 -18.76 -16.65
N THR A 166 1.67 -18.73 -17.10
CA THR A 166 1.18 -17.74 -18.09
C THR A 166 0.53 -16.58 -17.37
N GLU A 167 0.95 -15.37 -17.71
CA GLU A 167 0.35 -14.13 -17.21
C GLU A 167 -1.09 -13.95 -17.67
N GLY A 168 -1.86 -13.25 -16.87
CA GLY A 168 -3.21 -12.79 -17.21
C GLY A 168 -4.30 -13.86 -17.14
N LYS A 169 -3.97 -15.11 -16.84
CA LYS A 169 -4.97 -16.12 -16.52
C LYS A 169 -5.60 -15.82 -15.17
N LEU A 170 -6.93 -15.93 -15.10
CA LEU A 170 -7.69 -15.73 -13.85
C LEU A 170 -7.74 -17.00 -12.99
N GLU A 171 -6.64 -17.74 -13.00
CA GLU A 171 -6.39 -18.96 -12.22
C GLU A 171 -5.25 -18.68 -11.25
N THR A 172 -5.28 -19.36 -10.11
CA THR A 172 -4.19 -19.29 -9.15
C THR A 172 -3.23 -20.45 -9.34
N VAL A 173 -1.95 -20.18 -9.13
CA VAL A 173 -0.88 -21.17 -9.15
C VAL A 173 -0.16 -21.20 -7.80
N PRO A 174 0.40 -22.35 -7.36
CA PRO A 174 1.16 -22.41 -6.11
C PRO A 174 2.35 -21.44 -6.13
N VAL A 175 2.57 -20.75 -5.01
CA VAL A 175 3.79 -19.96 -4.78
C VAL A 175 4.88 -20.91 -4.29
N LYS A 176 6.00 -20.96 -5.02
CA LYS A 176 7.15 -21.81 -4.65
C LYS A 176 8.02 -21.13 -3.60
N LYS A 177 8.16 -19.81 -3.71
CA LYS A 177 9.05 -19.06 -2.85
C LYS A 177 8.62 -17.61 -2.77
N PHE A 178 8.80 -17.01 -1.60
CA PHE A 178 8.63 -15.60 -1.36
C PHE A 178 9.98 -15.00 -0.97
N ARG A 179 10.38 -13.88 -1.56
CA ARG A 179 11.64 -13.17 -1.30
C ARG A 179 11.38 -11.69 -1.10
N GLU A 180 11.51 -11.23 0.11
CA GLU A 180 11.29 -9.82 0.43
C GLU A 180 12.59 -9.02 0.25
N LYS A 181 12.51 -7.94 -0.53
CA LYS A 181 13.56 -6.94 -0.77
C LYS A 181 14.95 -7.54 -1.05
N PRO A 182 15.12 -8.23 -2.19
CA PRO A 182 16.40 -8.83 -2.55
C PRO A 182 17.46 -7.77 -2.87
N GLU A 183 18.72 -8.16 -2.79
CA GLU A 183 19.80 -7.34 -3.32
C GLU A 183 19.70 -7.20 -4.85
N LEU A 184 20.28 -6.13 -5.40
CA LEU A 184 20.23 -5.82 -6.86
C LEU A 184 20.71 -6.99 -7.74
N LYS A 185 21.75 -7.69 -7.30
CA LYS A 185 22.31 -8.86 -8.02
C LYS A 185 21.27 -9.99 -8.12
N GLU A 186 20.52 -10.21 -7.05
CA GLU A 186 19.47 -11.23 -6.98
C GLU A 186 18.24 -10.78 -7.77
N ALA A 187 17.79 -9.53 -7.62
CA ALA A 187 16.69 -8.97 -8.39
C ALA A 187 16.92 -9.06 -9.90
N LYS A 188 18.16 -8.78 -10.39
CA LYS A 188 18.54 -8.99 -11.79
C LYS A 188 18.40 -10.43 -12.25
N LYS A 189 18.72 -11.41 -11.39
CA LYS A 189 18.52 -12.83 -11.70
C LYS A 189 17.05 -13.18 -11.80
N PHE A 190 16.21 -12.67 -10.89
CA PHE A 190 14.77 -12.92 -10.89
C PHE A 190 14.09 -12.41 -12.15
N VAL A 191 14.38 -11.19 -12.57
CA VAL A 191 13.84 -10.62 -13.82
C VAL A 191 14.25 -11.47 -15.04
N ARG A 192 15.53 -11.89 -15.13
CA ARG A 192 16.01 -12.74 -16.23
C ARG A 192 15.40 -14.14 -16.26
N ALA A 193 15.03 -14.66 -15.09
CA ALA A 193 14.45 -15.99 -14.96
C ALA A 193 13.01 -16.10 -15.49
N GLY A 194 12.26 -14.97 -15.56
CA GLY A 194 10.96 -14.84 -16.19
C GLY A 194 9.80 -15.53 -15.47
N HIS A 195 10.01 -16.07 -14.26
CA HIS A 195 8.97 -16.71 -13.44
C HIS A 195 8.93 -16.16 -12.01
N PHE A 196 9.60 -15.03 -11.77
CA PHE A 196 9.50 -14.24 -10.56
C PHE A 196 8.66 -13.00 -10.83
N TYR A 197 7.73 -12.71 -9.93
CA TYR A 197 6.81 -11.60 -10.02
C TYR A 197 6.96 -10.70 -8.81
N TRP A 198 6.74 -9.39 -8.94
CA TRP A 198 6.67 -8.50 -7.79
C TRP A 198 5.45 -8.85 -6.93
N ASN A 199 5.63 -8.87 -5.61
CA ASN A 199 4.53 -8.87 -4.68
C ASN A 199 3.82 -7.51 -4.70
N ALA A 200 2.56 -7.49 -5.11
CA ALA A 200 1.76 -6.27 -5.13
C ALA A 200 1.37 -5.76 -3.73
N GLY A 201 1.70 -6.50 -2.66
CA GLY A 201 1.27 -6.17 -1.30
C GLY A 201 -0.24 -6.30 -1.09
N MET A 202 -0.89 -7.10 -1.91
CA MET A 202 -2.33 -7.37 -1.85
C MET A 202 -2.55 -8.86 -1.56
N PHE A 203 -3.28 -9.15 -0.49
CA PHE A 203 -3.46 -10.50 0.05
C PHE A 203 -4.94 -10.81 0.24
N PHE A 204 -5.32 -12.08 0.09
CA PHE A 204 -6.72 -12.50 0.19
C PHE A 204 -6.78 -13.83 0.96
N TRP A 205 -7.66 -13.90 1.94
CA TRP A 205 -7.81 -15.07 2.83
C TRP A 205 -9.12 -15.02 3.60
N ARG A 206 -9.51 -16.13 4.22
CA ARG A 206 -10.50 -16.11 5.29
C ARG A 206 -9.89 -15.54 6.56
N ALA A 207 -10.70 -14.90 7.38
CA ALA A 207 -10.25 -14.43 8.70
C ALA A 207 -9.68 -15.58 9.54
N ALA A 208 -10.34 -16.72 9.57
CA ALA A 208 -9.86 -17.93 10.25
C ALA A 208 -8.51 -18.40 9.73
N THR A 209 -8.32 -18.46 8.40
CA THR A 209 -7.06 -18.93 7.77
C THR A 209 -5.85 -18.09 8.20
N ILE A 210 -5.97 -16.77 8.21
CA ILE A 210 -4.85 -15.91 8.62
C ILE A 210 -4.63 -15.92 10.13
N LEU A 211 -5.68 -16.06 10.94
CA LEU A 211 -5.55 -16.23 12.38
C LEU A 211 -4.83 -17.52 12.73
N ASP A 212 -5.12 -18.62 12.03
CA ASP A 212 -4.39 -19.90 12.19
C ASP A 212 -2.93 -19.75 11.77
N GLY A 213 -2.65 -19.08 10.66
CA GLY A 213 -1.29 -18.76 10.24
C GLY A 213 -0.52 -17.96 11.29
N LEU A 214 -1.17 -16.99 11.94
CA LEU A 214 -0.57 -16.23 13.04
C LEU A 214 -0.37 -17.09 14.31
N ARG A 215 -1.31 -17.98 14.65
CA ARG A 215 -1.15 -18.93 15.78
C ARG A 215 0.08 -19.81 15.58
N LEU A 216 0.28 -20.30 14.34
CA LEU A 216 1.39 -21.19 14.00
C LEU A 216 2.74 -20.47 13.94
N HIS A 217 2.81 -19.30 13.32
CA HIS A 217 4.06 -18.64 12.96
C HIS A 217 4.42 -17.42 13.82
N LEU A 218 3.44 -16.85 14.54
CA LEU A 218 3.58 -15.66 15.40
C LEU A 218 2.79 -15.81 16.70
N PRO A 219 3.01 -16.91 17.50
CA PRO A 219 2.14 -17.32 18.60
C PRO A 219 2.00 -16.27 19.70
N LYS A 220 3.04 -15.49 19.99
CA LYS A 220 3.00 -14.42 20.98
C LYS A 220 1.99 -13.34 20.59
N THR A 221 2.07 -12.82 19.38
CA THR A 221 1.14 -11.84 18.84
C THR A 221 -0.28 -12.41 18.75
N ALA A 222 -0.42 -13.66 18.27
CA ALA A 222 -1.72 -14.33 18.20
C ALA A 222 -2.39 -14.43 19.57
N THR A 223 -1.66 -14.83 20.61
CA THR A 223 -2.16 -14.90 21.99
C THR A 223 -2.62 -13.52 22.51
N LEU A 224 -1.84 -12.47 22.23
CA LEU A 224 -2.19 -11.11 22.60
C LEU A 224 -3.51 -10.67 21.92
N LEU A 225 -3.63 -10.87 20.63
CA LEU A 225 -4.81 -10.45 19.85
C LEU A 225 -6.06 -11.29 20.23
N SER A 226 -5.92 -12.59 20.50
CA SER A 226 -7.04 -13.43 20.93
C SER A 226 -7.57 -13.08 22.31
N SER A 227 -6.83 -12.30 23.13
CA SER A 227 -7.29 -11.77 24.41
C SER A 227 -8.22 -10.55 24.28
N LEU A 228 -8.41 -10.03 23.08
CA LEU A 228 -9.30 -8.91 22.81
C LEU A 228 -10.77 -9.38 22.88
N PRO A 229 -11.67 -8.56 23.45
CA PRO A 229 -13.10 -8.85 23.35
C PRO A 229 -13.59 -8.67 21.91
N PRO A 230 -14.79 -9.16 21.55
CA PRO A 230 -15.38 -8.94 20.23
C PRO A 230 -15.49 -7.43 19.91
N PHE A 231 -15.43 -7.11 18.63
CA PHE A 231 -15.61 -5.73 18.16
C PHE A 231 -16.98 -5.18 18.59
N GLY A 232 -17.02 -3.94 19.06
CA GLY A 232 -18.22 -3.31 19.62
C GLY A 232 -18.43 -3.54 21.11
N HIS A 233 -17.65 -4.40 21.75
CA HIS A 233 -17.65 -4.48 23.22
C HIS A 233 -17.10 -3.17 23.83
N LYS A 234 -17.67 -2.71 24.93
CA LYS A 234 -17.31 -1.43 25.59
C LYS A 234 -15.82 -1.30 25.92
N ASP A 235 -15.16 -2.41 26.24
CA ASP A 235 -13.74 -2.43 26.61
C ASP A 235 -12.80 -2.67 25.42
N PHE A 236 -13.31 -2.84 24.20
CA PHE A 236 -12.51 -3.20 23.03
C PHE A 236 -11.38 -2.20 22.79
N ALA A 237 -11.69 -0.90 22.66
CA ALA A 237 -10.71 0.13 22.36
C ALA A 237 -9.63 0.25 23.45
N ALA A 238 -10.04 0.24 24.71
CA ALA A 238 -9.10 0.28 25.84
C ALA A 238 -8.19 -0.95 25.87
N ARG A 239 -8.72 -2.12 25.53
CA ARG A 239 -7.94 -3.35 25.47
C ARG A 239 -6.97 -3.36 24.31
N VAL A 240 -7.38 -2.90 23.12
CA VAL A 240 -6.48 -2.72 21.96
C VAL A 240 -5.34 -1.77 22.32
N ALA A 241 -5.62 -0.62 22.92
CA ALA A 241 -4.61 0.35 23.33
C ALA A 241 -3.55 -0.25 24.29
N LYS A 242 -3.95 -1.21 25.14
CA LYS A 242 -3.06 -1.88 26.08
C LYS A 242 -2.27 -3.04 25.45
N VAL A 243 -2.91 -3.82 24.58
CA VAL A 243 -2.38 -5.10 24.07
C VAL A 243 -1.58 -4.91 22.80
N PHE A 244 -2.06 -4.11 21.85
CA PHE A 244 -1.46 -3.96 20.53
C PHE A 244 0.00 -3.47 20.54
N PRO A 245 0.41 -2.51 21.40
CA PRO A 245 1.81 -2.12 21.53
C PRO A 245 2.78 -3.23 21.97
N LEU A 246 2.27 -4.32 22.53
CA LEU A 246 3.07 -5.47 22.97
C LEU A 246 3.29 -6.50 21.86
N CYS A 247 2.57 -6.38 20.73
CA CYS A 247 2.74 -7.26 19.55
C CYS A 247 4.12 -7.09 18.93
N GLU A 248 4.59 -8.13 18.27
CA GLU A 248 5.88 -8.13 17.57
C GLU A 248 5.83 -7.16 16.38
N ASN A 249 6.92 -6.41 16.16
CA ASN A 249 7.01 -5.48 15.04
C ASN A 249 7.55 -6.19 13.79
N ILE A 250 6.66 -6.84 13.04
CA ILE A 250 7.03 -7.66 11.88
C ILE A 250 5.97 -7.56 10.76
N SER A 251 6.39 -7.62 9.49
CA SER A 251 5.46 -7.67 8.38
C SER A 251 4.84 -9.06 8.22
N ILE A 252 3.64 -9.11 7.64
CA ILE A 252 2.94 -10.35 7.33
C ILE A 252 3.75 -11.22 6.35
N ASP A 253 4.52 -10.58 5.48
CA ASP A 253 5.39 -11.24 4.52
C ASP A 253 6.40 -12.15 5.21
N TYR A 254 7.11 -11.62 6.21
CA TYR A 254 8.08 -12.38 7.01
C TYR A 254 7.43 -13.30 8.04
N ALA A 255 6.32 -12.85 8.64
CA ALA A 255 5.69 -13.60 9.71
C ALA A 255 4.99 -14.87 9.21
N VAL A 256 4.25 -14.78 8.10
CA VAL A 256 3.37 -15.85 7.60
C VAL A 256 3.71 -16.25 6.17
N LEU A 257 3.72 -15.32 5.21
CA LEU A 257 3.76 -15.65 3.78
C LEU A 257 5.01 -16.41 3.34
N GLN A 258 6.16 -16.18 3.97
CA GLN A 258 7.39 -16.91 3.69
C GLN A 258 7.42 -18.33 4.28
N ARG A 259 6.48 -18.67 5.15
CA ARG A 259 6.46 -19.90 5.94
C ARG A 259 5.24 -20.78 5.69
N ALA A 260 4.16 -20.19 5.20
CA ALA A 260 2.92 -20.91 4.95
C ALA A 260 3.00 -21.76 3.67
N ASP A 261 2.46 -22.97 3.71
CA ASP A 261 2.50 -23.93 2.60
C ASP A 261 1.28 -23.81 1.65
N ASN A 262 0.22 -23.11 2.07
CA ASN A 262 -1.03 -22.92 1.34
C ASN A 262 -1.10 -21.60 0.56
N VAL A 263 0.05 -21.02 0.19
CA VAL A 263 0.12 -19.77 -0.57
C VAL A 263 -0.01 -20.04 -2.05
N VAL A 264 -0.97 -19.36 -2.69
CA VAL A 264 -1.17 -19.36 -4.14
C VAL A 264 -1.13 -17.94 -4.68
N GLY A 265 -0.87 -17.77 -5.96
CA GLY A 265 -0.84 -16.43 -6.54
C GLY A 265 -1.51 -16.36 -7.89
N VAL A 266 -2.00 -15.18 -8.24
CA VAL A 266 -2.44 -14.82 -9.59
C VAL A 266 -1.27 -14.15 -10.29
N ALA A 267 -0.79 -14.75 -11.40
CA ALA A 267 0.21 -14.15 -12.26
C ALA A 267 -0.45 -13.06 -13.13
N CYS A 268 -0.36 -11.83 -12.67
CA CYS A 268 -1.04 -10.69 -13.28
C CYS A 268 -0.32 -10.24 -14.55
N ASP A 269 -1.09 -10.00 -15.61
CA ASP A 269 -0.68 -9.15 -16.73
C ASP A 269 -0.65 -7.66 -16.31
N ASP A 270 -0.28 -6.78 -17.23
CA ASP A 270 -0.20 -5.35 -16.92
C ASP A 270 -1.60 -4.73 -16.72
N PHE A 271 -1.88 -4.37 -15.50
CA PHE A 271 -3.07 -3.61 -15.11
C PHE A 271 -2.73 -2.18 -14.65
N GLY A 272 -1.54 -1.70 -15.01
CA GLY A 272 -1.09 -0.34 -14.67
C GLY A 272 -0.81 -0.15 -13.19
N TRP A 273 -0.34 -1.18 -12.48
CA TRP A 273 0.01 -1.10 -11.07
C TRP A 273 1.29 -0.29 -10.84
N ASN A 274 1.23 0.60 -9.85
CA ASN A 274 2.37 1.37 -9.36
C ASN A 274 2.19 1.65 -7.87
N ASP A 275 3.21 1.38 -7.05
CA ASP A 275 3.19 1.65 -5.62
C ASP A 275 3.39 3.13 -5.27
N VAL A 276 3.74 3.94 -6.28
CA VAL A 276 4.07 5.37 -6.14
C VAL A 276 5.03 5.61 -4.98
N GLY A 277 6.19 4.97 -5.04
CA GLY A 277 7.15 4.96 -3.94
C GLY A 277 7.90 6.28 -3.71
N SER A 278 7.88 7.22 -4.67
CA SER A 278 8.60 8.49 -4.60
C SER A 278 8.09 9.51 -5.63
N TRP A 279 8.58 10.75 -5.59
CA TRP A 279 8.31 11.78 -6.60
C TRP A 279 8.75 11.38 -8.02
N HIS A 280 9.76 10.52 -8.15
CA HIS A 280 10.14 9.95 -9.45
C HIS A 280 9.01 9.13 -10.07
N ALA A 281 8.33 8.31 -9.26
CA ALA A 281 7.19 7.53 -9.74
C ALA A 281 6.01 8.45 -10.17
N VAL A 282 5.79 9.55 -9.48
CA VAL A 282 4.78 10.55 -9.91
C VAL A 282 5.16 11.15 -11.26
N TYR A 283 6.43 11.55 -11.46
CA TYR A 283 6.91 12.02 -12.74
C TYR A 283 6.66 11.03 -13.89
N GLU A 284 6.89 9.72 -13.64
CA GLU A 284 6.68 8.69 -14.66
C GLU A 284 5.19 8.50 -15.02
N LEU A 285 4.28 8.78 -14.12
CA LEU A 285 2.84 8.60 -14.29
C LEU A 285 2.16 9.82 -14.97
N LEU A 286 2.78 10.99 -14.95
CA LEU A 286 2.21 12.22 -15.49
C LEU A 286 2.54 12.42 -16.98
N PRO A 287 1.68 13.13 -17.73
CA PRO A 287 2.01 13.61 -19.08
C PRO A 287 3.26 14.48 -19.05
N ARG A 288 4.07 14.37 -20.12
CA ARG A 288 5.32 15.10 -20.27
C ARG A 288 5.30 15.95 -21.54
N ASP A 289 5.92 17.13 -21.48
CA ASP A 289 6.13 17.98 -22.64
C ASP A 289 7.19 17.38 -23.61
N SER A 290 7.46 18.07 -24.71
CA SER A 290 8.46 17.67 -25.72
C SER A 290 9.89 17.55 -25.17
N ASN A 291 10.19 18.26 -24.08
CA ASN A 291 11.46 18.21 -23.35
C ASN A 291 11.43 17.19 -22.19
N ARG A 292 10.36 16.38 -22.08
CA ARG A 292 10.14 15.41 -21.01
C ARG A 292 10.01 16.03 -19.64
N ASN A 293 9.57 17.30 -19.51
CA ASN A 293 9.18 17.85 -18.21
C ASN A 293 7.73 17.46 -17.89
N ALA A 294 7.45 17.10 -16.66
CA ALA A 294 6.11 16.90 -16.13
C ALA A 294 5.81 18.03 -15.14
N SER A 295 4.74 18.77 -15.35
CA SER A 295 4.41 19.93 -14.50
C SER A 295 2.94 19.95 -14.14
N ARG A 296 2.66 20.27 -12.88
CA ARG A 296 1.34 20.63 -12.34
C ARG A 296 1.16 22.13 -12.19
N SER A 297 2.17 22.90 -12.57
CA SER A 297 2.21 24.37 -12.50
C SER A 297 2.44 24.93 -13.89
N GLU A 298 2.15 26.22 -14.08
CA GLU A 298 2.57 26.90 -15.31
C GLU A 298 4.10 26.89 -15.41
N LEU A 299 4.62 26.38 -16.54
CA LEU A 299 6.04 26.13 -16.73
C LEU A 299 6.61 26.92 -17.92
N LEU A 300 7.57 27.78 -17.64
CA LEU A 300 8.43 28.40 -18.63
C LEU A 300 9.78 27.65 -18.65
N SER A 301 10.07 26.94 -19.75
CA SER A 301 11.25 26.08 -19.80
C SER A 301 12.15 26.46 -20.98
N ARG A 302 13.44 26.73 -20.71
CA ARG A 302 14.46 26.97 -21.75
C ARG A 302 15.71 26.15 -21.46
N LYS A 303 16.11 25.31 -22.41
CA LYS A 303 17.28 24.41 -22.32
C LYS A 303 17.20 23.49 -21.06
N SER A 304 15.98 23.11 -20.66
CA SER A 304 15.72 22.31 -19.46
C SER A 304 14.91 21.07 -19.81
N SER A 305 15.19 19.94 -19.21
CA SER A 305 14.54 18.67 -19.58
C SER A 305 14.44 17.69 -18.42
N GLY A 306 13.44 16.79 -18.45
CA GLY A 306 13.30 15.69 -17.53
C GLY A 306 12.90 16.11 -16.11
N ASN A 307 12.39 17.33 -15.90
CA ASN A 307 12.07 17.86 -14.59
C ASN A 307 10.63 17.52 -14.19
N TYR A 308 10.40 17.37 -12.89
CA TYR A 308 9.08 17.34 -12.26
C TYR A 308 8.86 18.65 -11.49
N VAL A 309 7.72 19.30 -11.71
CA VAL A 309 7.39 20.59 -11.09
C VAL A 309 5.97 20.55 -10.51
N ASP A 310 5.84 20.81 -9.20
CA ASP A 310 4.58 20.93 -8.48
C ASP A 310 4.65 22.11 -7.49
N CYS A 311 4.36 23.30 -7.99
CA CYS A 311 4.44 24.56 -7.24
C CYS A 311 3.08 25.28 -7.15
N GLY A 312 1.99 24.53 -7.22
CA GLY A 312 0.64 25.09 -7.16
C GLY A 312 0.38 26.10 -8.27
N ASN A 313 -0.14 27.27 -7.91
CA ASN A 313 -0.50 28.33 -8.88
C ASN A 313 0.66 29.27 -9.26
N LYS A 314 1.89 28.92 -8.91
CA LYS A 314 3.07 29.72 -9.26
C LYS A 314 3.54 29.40 -10.69
N ILE A 315 4.00 30.44 -11.40
CA ILE A 315 4.76 30.27 -12.64
C ILE A 315 6.17 29.83 -12.24
N VAL A 316 6.65 28.74 -12.82
CA VAL A 316 8.00 28.23 -12.59
C VAL A 316 8.83 28.39 -13.86
N ALA A 317 9.94 29.11 -13.77
CA ALA A 317 10.87 29.28 -14.88
C ALA A 317 12.09 28.35 -14.69
N LEU A 318 12.34 27.48 -15.65
CA LEU A 318 13.50 26.57 -15.67
C LEU A 318 14.48 27.00 -16.76
N LEU A 319 15.72 27.28 -16.38
CA LEU A 319 16.77 27.68 -17.31
C LEU A 319 18.02 26.79 -17.15
N GLY A 320 18.30 25.97 -18.15
CA GLY A 320 19.53 25.18 -18.23
C GLY A 320 19.62 24.02 -17.22
N VAL A 321 18.50 23.56 -16.64
CA VAL A 321 18.46 22.52 -15.61
C VAL A 321 17.87 21.23 -16.14
N LYS A 322 18.26 20.09 -15.54
CA LYS A 322 17.82 18.75 -15.97
C LYS A 322 17.55 17.86 -14.76
N ASP A 323 16.58 16.95 -14.95
CA ASP A 323 16.29 15.84 -14.06
C ASP A 323 16.06 16.26 -12.59
N LEU A 324 15.40 17.41 -12.37
CA LEU A 324 15.06 17.92 -11.05
C LEU A 324 13.63 17.54 -10.65
N ILE A 325 13.44 17.42 -9.36
CA ILE A 325 12.15 17.44 -8.66
C ILE A 325 12.05 18.80 -7.95
N ILE A 326 11.00 19.55 -8.22
CA ILE A 326 10.71 20.84 -7.58
C ILE A 326 9.28 20.78 -7.06
N VAL A 327 9.14 20.75 -5.74
CA VAL A 327 7.84 20.70 -5.07
C VAL A 327 7.75 21.81 -4.03
N ASP A 328 6.72 22.64 -4.14
CA ASP A 328 6.49 23.79 -3.29
C ASP A 328 5.26 23.58 -2.42
N THR A 329 5.38 24.02 -1.18
CA THR A 329 4.30 24.19 -0.20
C THR A 329 4.40 25.58 0.42
N PRO A 330 3.38 26.07 1.17
CA PRO A 330 3.45 27.41 1.76
C PRO A 330 4.65 27.64 2.69
N ASP A 331 5.21 26.57 3.25
CA ASP A 331 6.23 26.60 4.32
C ASP A 331 7.57 25.95 3.91
N ALA A 332 7.64 25.28 2.76
CA ALA A 332 8.86 24.58 2.33
C ALA A 332 8.92 24.33 0.82
N ILE A 333 10.12 24.38 0.27
CA ILE A 333 10.40 23.99 -1.12
C ILE A 333 11.41 22.84 -1.11
N LEU A 334 11.08 21.77 -1.84
CA LEU A 334 12.03 20.70 -2.16
C LEU A 334 12.61 20.96 -3.55
N VAL A 335 13.93 20.97 -3.65
CA VAL A 335 14.66 20.84 -4.91
C VAL A 335 15.59 19.65 -4.77
N ALA A 336 15.40 18.63 -5.60
CA ALA A 336 16.18 17.40 -5.52
C ALA A 336 16.52 16.87 -6.93
N ASP A 337 17.62 16.15 -7.05
CA ASP A 337 17.91 15.33 -8.22
C ASP A 337 16.87 14.20 -8.30
N ARG A 338 16.27 13.97 -9.48
CA ARG A 338 15.21 12.99 -9.67
C ARG A 338 15.69 11.55 -9.44
N GLY A 339 16.96 11.26 -9.71
CA GLY A 339 17.58 9.97 -9.40
C GLY A 339 17.75 9.70 -7.90
N ARG A 340 17.61 10.77 -7.06
CA ARG A 340 17.70 10.68 -5.59
C ARG A 340 16.35 10.76 -4.90
N ALA A 341 15.24 10.67 -5.62
CA ALA A 341 13.89 10.80 -5.07
C ALA A 341 13.60 9.89 -3.87
N GLN A 342 14.21 8.71 -3.79
CA GLN A 342 14.07 7.79 -2.66
C GLN A 342 14.73 8.34 -1.37
N GLN A 343 15.73 9.23 -1.49
CA GLN A 343 16.46 9.81 -0.36
C GLN A 343 15.75 11.03 0.24
N VAL A 344 14.62 11.48 -0.30
CA VAL A 344 13.84 12.60 0.26
C VAL A 344 13.45 12.35 1.72
N GLY A 345 13.22 11.07 2.11
CA GLY A 345 12.99 10.70 3.49
C GLY A 345 14.14 11.06 4.47
N ASP A 346 15.36 11.23 3.98
CA ASP A 346 16.50 11.62 4.82
C ASP A 346 16.42 13.09 5.22
N ILE A 347 15.76 13.94 4.41
CA ILE A 347 15.45 15.33 4.79
C ILE A 347 14.52 15.36 6.00
N VAL A 348 13.53 14.46 6.04
CA VAL A 348 12.62 14.36 7.19
C VAL A 348 13.37 13.95 8.46
N LYS A 349 14.31 13.00 8.37
CA LYS A 349 15.17 12.64 9.52
C LYS A 349 16.00 13.82 10.00
N LEU A 350 16.59 14.58 9.06
CA LEU A 350 17.35 15.80 9.40
C LEU A 350 16.46 16.84 10.12
N LEU A 351 15.22 17.03 9.69
CA LEU A 351 14.26 17.89 10.37
C LEU A 351 13.90 17.37 11.78
N GLU A 352 13.76 16.06 11.95
CA GLU A 352 13.56 15.41 13.25
C GLU A 352 14.76 15.68 14.19
N GLU A 353 15.99 15.50 13.72
CA GLU A 353 17.23 15.78 14.45
C GLU A 353 17.33 17.25 14.87
N GLN A 354 16.89 18.17 13.98
CA GLN A 354 16.84 19.61 14.24
C GLN A 354 15.61 20.04 15.05
N ARG A 355 14.74 19.13 15.44
CA ARG A 355 13.48 19.37 16.17
C ARG A 355 12.51 20.32 15.44
N ARG A 356 12.54 20.34 14.10
CA ARG A 356 11.66 21.14 13.26
C ARG A 356 10.33 20.39 13.03
N HIS A 357 9.61 20.14 14.14
CA HIS A 357 8.39 19.33 14.14
C HIS A 357 7.24 19.94 13.34
N GLU A 358 7.24 21.27 13.16
CA GLU A 358 6.25 22.00 12.36
C GLU A 358 6.35 21.69 10.85
N LEU A 359 7.50 21.16 10.40
CA LEU A 359 7.74 20.80 9.00
C LEU A 359 7.63 19.29 8.70
N ILE A 360 7.24 18.50 9.70
CA ILE A 360 7.20 17.03 9.58
C ILE A 360 5.78 16.49 9.48
#